data_ce691ea4d97a2431fdc539d896367a7a
#
_entry.id   ce691ea4d97a2431fdc539d896367a7a
#
_cell.length_a   1.000
_cell.length_b   1.000
_cell.length_c   1.000
_cell.angle_alpha   90.00
_cell.angle_beta   90.00
_cell.angle_gamma   90.00
#
_symmetry.space_group_name_H-M   'P 1'
#
loop_
_entity.id
_entity.type
_entity.pdbx_description
1 polymer ?
#
loop_
_entity_poly.entity_id
_entity_poly.type
_entity_poly.pdbx_seq_one_letter_code
_entity_poly.pdbx_strand_id
1 'polypeptide(L)'
;MKQVFESENISYVGVTEELIPDYLVMVNDIEHVDRFIGGWHEPYTAEDEARWVREQLESNAVVFSMIEKKSGSFIGNVELMDVSDTVKEIGIAITAAKQGLGYGKEAVTAMAAYGMDTLGLDRIVLRTNTDNFRAIHVYEKCGFREFRRTEDHVYMEKVR
;
A
#
# COMPACT_ATOMS: atom_id res chain seq x y z
N MET A 1 3.43 -10.35 15.93
CA MET A 1 3.10 -9.15 15.11
C MET A 1 2.16 -8.26 15.89
N LYS A 2 2.47 -6.98 15.93
CA LYS A 2 1.69 -6.02 16.70
C LYS A 2 0.70 -5.27 15.80
N GLN A 3 -0.60 -5.44 16.05
CA GLN A 3 -1.64 -4.71 15.34
C GLN A 3 -1.63 -3.24 15.76
N VAL A 4 -1.67 -2.34 14.78
CA VAL A 4 -1.76 -0.90 14.98
C VAL A 4 -3.21 -0.43 14.85
N PHE A 5 -3.90 -0.89 13.81
CA PHE A 5 -5.33 -0.64 13.61
C PHE A 5 -5.91 -1.77 12.74
N GLU A 6 -7.19 -1.71 12.49
CA GLU A 6 -7.88 -2.75 11.70
C GLU A 6 -9.02 -2.17 10.87
N SER A 7 -9.43 -2.89 9.85
CA SER A 7 -10.67 -2.69 9.12
C SER A 7 -11.49 -3.99 9.17
N GLU A 8 -12.55 -4.09 8.40
CA GLU A 8 -13.46 -5.25 8.50
C GLU A 8 -12.77 -6.59 8.36
N ASN A 9 -11.91 -6.74 7.35
CA ASN A 9 -11.27 -8.03 7.02
C ASN A 9 -9.75 -8.03 7.20
N ILE A 10 -9.15 -6.89 7.53
CA ILE A 10 -7.70 -6.71 7.54
C ILE A 10 -7.23 -6.22 8.90
N SER A 11 -6.16 -6.84 9.41
CA SER A 11 -5.34 -6.32 10.50
C SER A 11 -4.11 -5.64 9.92
N TYR A 12 -3.84 -4.40 10.32
CA TYR A 12 -2.67 -3.64 9.88
C TYR A 12 -1.62 -3.70 10.98
N VAL A 13 -0.48 -4.33 10.66
CA VAL A 13 0.59 -4.58 11.63
C VAL A 13 1.86 -3.85 11.18
N GLY A 14 2.75 -3.57 12.13
CA GLY A 14 4.07 -3.03 11.79
C GLY A 14 4.85 -4.02 10.93
N VAL A 15 5.71 -3.52 10.04
CA VAL A 15 6.61 -4.38 9.26
C VAL A 15 7.52 -5.16 10.21
N THR A 16 7.81 -6.40 9.86
CA THR A 16 8.52 -7.32 10.75
C THR A 16 9.31 -8.35 9.95
N GLU A 17 10.41 -8.79 10.52
CA GLU A 17 11.21 -9.87 9.94
C GLU A 17 10.46 -11.19 9.83
N GLU A 18 9.44 -11.41 10.67
CA GLU A 18 8.59 -12.61 10.61
C GLU A 18 7.91 -12.79 9.24
N LEU A 19 7.66 -11.69 8.52
CA LEU A 19 6.98 -11.68 7.22
C LEU A 19 7.92 -11.68 6.02
N ILE A 20 9.23 -11.77 6.23
CA ILE A 20 10.20 -11.76 5.12
C ILE A 20 9.89 -12.82 4.07
N PRO A 21 9.55 -14.07 4.41
CA PRO A 21 9.18 -15.04 3.37
C PRO A 21 8.02 -14.57 2.50
N ASP A 22 7.01 -13.94 3.09
CA ASP A 22 5.87 -13.39 2.36
C ASP A 22 6.25 -12.17 1.53
N TYR A 23 7.10 -11.29 2.06
CA TYR A 23 7.60 -10.13 1.32
C TYR A 23 8.35 -10.57 0.06
N LEU A 24 9.20 -11.60 0.18
CA LEU A 24 9.97 -12.11 -0.96
C LEU A 24 9.08 -12.68 -2.06
N VAL A 25 8.02 -13.40 -1.70
CA VAL A 25 7.05 -13.92 -2.68
C VAL A 25 6.41 -12.75 -3.42
N MET A 26 6.00 -11.71 -2.70
CA MET A 26 5.34 -10.55 -3.29
C MET A 26 6.27 -9.72 -4.18
N VAL A 27 7.42 -9.28 -3.65
CA VAL A 27 8.31 -8.35 -4.38
C VAL A 27 9.04 -9.01 -5.54
N ASN A 28 9.20 -10.32 -5.53
CA ASN A 28 9.85 -11.07 -6.61
C ASN A 28 8.85 -11.63 -7.65
N ASP A 29 7.56 -11.42 -7.46
CA ASP A 29 6.54 -11.77 -8.44
C ASP A 29 6.41 -10.65 -9.47
N ILE A 30 7.40 -10.55 -10.35
CA ILE A 30 7.52 -9.49 -11.35
C ILE A 30 6.31 -9.45 -12.29
N GLU A 31 5.74 -10.61 -12.60
CA GLU A 31 4.62 -10.71 -13.52
C GLU A 31 3.34 -10.08 -12.97
N HIS A 32 3.06 -10.25 -11.66
CA HIS A 32 1.77 -9.88 -11.06
C HIS A 32 1.83 -8.65 -10.16
N VAL A 33 2.98 -8.35 -9.58
CA VAL A 33 3.11 -7.31 -8.56
C VAL A 33 4.01 -6.15 -9.00
N ASP A 34 5.18 -6.45 -9.55
CA ASP A 34 6.20 -5.45 -9.83
C ASP A 34 5.74 -4.33 -10.76
N ARG A 35 4.85 -4.62 -11.70
CA ARG A 35 4.27 -3.60 -12.60
C ARG A 35 3.57 -2.46 -11.85
N PHE A 36 3.25 -2.67 -10.57
CA PHE A 36 2.59 -1.67 -9.72
C PHE A 36 3.56 -0.98 -8.75
N ILE A 37 4.77 -1.52 -8.55
CA ILE A 37 5.71 -1.03 -7.53
C ILE A 37 7.08 -0.60 -8.04
N GLY A 38 7.34 -0.64 -9.33
CA GLY A 38 8.56 -0.05 -9.82
C GLY A 38 9.21 -0.62 -11.06
N GLY A 39 8.58 -1.54 -11.76
CA GLY A 39 9.15 -2.12 -12.97
C GLY A 39 10.14 -3.24 -12.68
N TRP A 40 10.93 -3.65 -13.69
CA TRP A 40 11.84 -4.78 -13.56
C TRP A 40 13.00 -4.46 -12.61
N HIS A 41 13.34 -5.43 -11.77
CA HIS A 41 14.52 -5.41 -10.90
C HIS A 41 15.07 -6.83 -10.76
N GLU A 42 16.31 -6.95 -10.30
CA GLU A 42 16.85 -8.24 -9.91
C GLU A 42 16.11 -8.77 -8.68
N PRO A 43 15.97 -10.11 -8.53
CA PRO A 43 15.28 -10.66 -7.36
C PRO A 43 15.89 -10.17 -6.05
N TYR A 44 15.03 -9.73 -5.15
CA TYR A 44 15.44 -9.38 -3.79
C TYR A 44 15.74 -10.62 -2.97
N THR A 45 16.73 -10.52 -2.08
CA THR A 45 17.11 -11.58 -1.17
C THR A 45 16.51 -11.37 0.22
N ALA A 46 16.54 -12.39 1.07
CA ALA A 46 16.13 -12.26 2.47
C ALA A 46 16.92 -11.17 3.20
N GLU A 47 18.20 -11.00 2.84
CA GLU A 47 19.05 -9.96 3.40
C GLU A 47 18.63 -8.55 2.98
N ASP A 48 18.21 -8.39 1.72
CA ASP A 48 17.65 -7.14 1.23
C ASP A 48 16.39 -6.76 2.01
N GLU A 49 15.49 -7.72 2.22
CA GLU A 49 14.24 -7.49 2.96
C GLU A 49 14.49 -7.23 4.44
N ALA A 50 15.45 -7.91 5.05
CA ALA A 50 15.83 -7.64 6.44
C ALA A 50 16.35 -6.20 6.60
N ARG A 51 17.14 -5.72 5.65
CA ARG A 51 17.64 -4.34 5.61
C ARG A 51 16.46 -3.37 5.47
N TRP A 52 15.55 -3.64 4.54
CA TRP A 52 14.37 -2.81 4.34
C TRP A 52 13.52 -2.71 5.62
N VAL A 53 13.27 -3.82 6.30
CA VAL A 53 12.53 -3.83 7.56
C VAL A 53 13.21 -2.95 8.61
N ARG A 54 14.52 -3.09 8.78
CA ARG A 54 15.27 -2.25 9.73
C ARG A 54 15.17 -0.77 9.39
N GLU A 55 15.32 -0.42 8.12
CA GLU A 55 15.21 0.97 7.66
C GLU A 55 13.83 1.57 7.97
N GLN A 56 12.76 0.79 7.74
CA GLN A 56 11.40 1.24 8.06
C GLN A 56 11.21 1.44 9.58
N LEU A 57 11.72 0.51 10.40
CA LEU A 57 11.58 0.60 11.84
C LEU A 57 12.41 1.74 12.47
N GLU A 58 13.53 2.10 11.87
CA GLU A 58 14.40 3.18 12.33
C GLU A 58 13.93 4.56 11.87
N SER A 59 13.10 4.62 10.84
CA SER A 59 12.56 5.86 10.28
C SER A 59 11.17 6.16 10.86
N ASN A 60 10.62 7.33 10.52
CA ASN A 60 9.24 7.70 10.83
C ASN A 60 8.28 7.29 9.71
N ALA A 61 8.65 6.30 8.91
CA ALA A 61 7.83 5.85 7.80
C ALA A 61 6.49 5.27 8.30
N VAL A 62 5.42 5.63 7.59
CA VAL A 62 4.08 5.09 7.85
C VAL A 62 3.86 3.96 6.86
N VAL A 63 4.24 2.75 7.26
CA VAL A 63 4.11 1.54 6.46
C VAL A 63 3.57 0.41 7.32
N PHE A 64 2.61 -0.34 6.79
CA PHE A 64 1.99 -1.46 7.48
C PHE A 64 1.93 -2.68 6.58
N SER A 65 2.12 -3.85 7.18
CA SER A 65 1.79 -5.11 6.55
C SER A 65 0.33 -5.45 6.85
N MET A 66 -0.35 -5.99 5.86
CA MET A 66 -1.77 -6.34 5.95
C MET A 66 -1.93 -7.83 6.13
N ILE A 67 -2.68 -8.22 7.15
CA ILE A 67 -2.95 -9.62 7.48
C ILE A 67 -4.45 -9.88 7.35
N GLU A 68 -4.79 -10.93 6.62
CA GLU A 68 -6.18 -11.37 6.46
C GLU A 68 -6.70 -11.93 7.79
N LYS A 69 -7.73 -11.34 8.36
CA LYS A 69 -8.25 -11.75 9.68
C LYS A 69 -8.69 -13.21 9.74
N LYS A 70 -9.40 -13.67 8.69
CA LYS A 70 -9.97 -15.03 8.71
C LYS A 70 -8.94 -16.16 8.64
N SER A 71 -7.77 -15.92 8.03
CA SER A 71 -6.74 -16.96 7.83
C SER A 71 -5.43 -16.69 8.54
N GLY A 72 -5.17 -15.45 8.92
CA GLY A 72 -3.88 -15.03 9.44
C GLY A 72 -2.80 -14.89 8.36
N SER A 73 -3.16 -15.00 7.09
CA SER A 73 -2.18 -14.93 5.99
C SER A 73 -1.90 -13.50 5.53
N PHE A 74 -0.71 -13.32 4.96
CA PHE A 74 -0.26 -12.02 4.44
C PHE A 74 -1.02 -11.63 3.18
N ILE A 75 -1.45 -10.36 3.13
CA ILE A 75 -2.14 -9.77 1.98
C ILE A 75 -1.20 -8.91 1.14
N GLY A 76 -0.40 -8.09 1.79
CA GLY A 76 0.45 -7.11 1.13
C GLY A 76 0.92 -6.02 2.08
N ASN A 77 1.50 -4.97 1.52
CA ASN A 77 1.94 -3.79 2.29
C ASN A 77 1.23 -2.54 1.78
N VAL A 78 0.98 -1.61 2.69
CA VAL A 78 0.39 -0.31 2.38
C VAL A 78 1.15 0.77 3.14
N GLU A 79 1.39 1.91 2.49
CA GLU A 79 2.19 2.99 3.06
C GLU A 79 1.62 4.37 2.74
N LEU A 80 2.01 5.35 3.54
CA LEU A 80 1.80 6.77 3.29
C LEU A 80 3.16 7.43 3.17
N MET A 81 3.51 7.85 1.97
CA MET A 81 4.79 8.49 1.65
C MET A 81 4.68 10.00 1.79
N ASP A 82 5.73 10.63 2.29
CA ASP A 82 5.74 12.09 2.48
C ASP A 82 5.71 12.84 1.16
N VAL A 83 4.79 13.79 1.06
CA VAL A 83 4.75 14.79 0.00
C VAL A 83 5.01 16.17 0.60
N SER A 84 4.32 16.49 1.69
CA SER A 84 4.52 17.69 2.50
C SER A 84 4.10 17.41 3.94
N ASP A 85 4.13 18.39 4.82
CA ASP A 85 3.75 18.23 6.22
C ASP A 85 2.29 17.79 6.40
N THR A 86 1.40 18.14 5.46
CA THR A 86 -0.04 17.88 5.57
C THR A 86 -0.58 16.96 4.48
N VAL A 87 0.28 16.53 3.56
CA VAL A 87 -0.10 15.70 2.40
C VAL A 87 0.80 14.48 2.30
N LYS A 88 0.20 13.30 2.16
CA LYS A 88 0.93 12.06 1.91
C LYS A 88 0.36 11.30 0.72
N GLU A 89 1.19 10.48 0.10
CA GLU A 89 0.80 9.64 -1.03
C GLU A 89 0.64 8.18 -0.58
N ILE A 90 -0.48 7.55 -0.95
CA ILE A 90 -0.69 6.11 -0.71
C ILE A 90 0.07 5.29 -1.75
N GLY A 91 0.86 4.34 -1.24
CA GLY A 91 1.40 3.23 -2.02
C GLY A 91 0.83 1.93 -1.50
N ILE A 92 0.47 1.01 -2.38
CA ILE A 92 -0.06 -0.30 -2.00
C ILE A 92 0.44 -1.38 -2.95
N ALA A 93 0.81 -2.52 -2.37
CA ALA A 93 1.17 -3.73 -3.11
C ALA A 93 0.43 -4.91 -2.48
N ILE A 94 -0.23 -5.71 -3.31
CA ILE A 94 -0.98 -6.89 -2.88
C ILE A 94 -0.38 -8.12 -3.55
N THR A 95 -0.06 -9.14 -2.75
CA THR A 95 0.48 -10.40 -3.26
C THR A 95 -0.53 -11.07 -4.21
N ALA A 96 -0.03 -11.76 -5.23
CA ALA A 96 -0.87 -12.29 -6.31
C ALA A 96 -2.06 -13.11 -5.81
N ALA A 97 -1.84 -13.98 -4.81
CA ALA A 97 -2.90 -14.83 -4.25
C ALA A 97 -4.05 -14.06 -3.59
N LYS A 98 -3.85 -12.79 -3.26
CA LYS A 98 -4.84 -11.95 -2.58
C LYS A 98 -5.42 -10.85 -3.48
N GLN A 99 -5.03 -10.81 -4.74
CA GLN A 99 -5.58 -9.85 -5.70
C GLN A 99 -6.99 -10.25 -6.13
N GLY A 100 -7.80 -9.27 -6.51
CA GLY A 100 -9.16 -9.50 -6.99
C GLY A 100 -10.18 -9.90 -5.93
N LEU A 101 -9.87 -9.74 -4.64
CA LEU A 101 -10.73 -10.12 -3.51
C LEU A 101 -11.31 -8.91 -2.75
N GLY A 102 -11.07 -7.69 -3.23
CA GLY A 102 -11.58 -6.46 -2.60
C GLY A 102 -10.66 -5.86 -1.54
N TYR A 103 -9.50 -6.43 -1.27
CA TYR A 103 -8.58 -5.92 -0.24
C TYR A 103 -7.98 -4.56 -0.60
N GLY A 104 -7.72 -4.30 -1.87
CA GLY A 104 -7.20 -3.00 -2.32
C GLY A 104 -8.13 -1.85 -1.96
N LYS A 105 -9.42 -2.01 -2.25
CA LYS A 105 -10.45 -1.02 -1.91
C LYS A 105 -10.55 -0.81 -0.40
N GLU A 106 -10.59 -1.90 0.36
CA GLU A 106 -10.69 -1.84 1.82
C GLU A 106 -9.46 -1.15 2.42
N ALA A 107 -8.27 -1.51 1.96
CA ALA A 107 -7.02 -0.94 2.46
C ALA A 107 -6.87 0.54 2.15
N VAL A 108 -7.18 0.96 0.93
CA VAL A 108 -7.09 2.38 0.54
C VAL A 108 -8.08 3.21 1.36
N THR A 109 -9.31 2.73 1.54
CA THR A 109 -10.31 3.41 2.38
C THR A 109 -9.82 3.53 3.82
N ALA A 110 -9.32 2.46 4.40
CA ALA A 110 -8.83 2.45 5.79
C ALA A 110 -7.60 3.31 5.99
N MET A 111 -6.65 3.28 5.04
CA MET A 111 -5.45 4.12 5.12
C MET A 111 -5.75 5.60 4.97
N ALA A 112 -6.70 5.97 4.11
CA ALA A 112 -7.14 7.35 3.98
C ALA A 112 -7.76 7.85 5.30
N ALA A 113 -8.61 7.04 5.92
CA ALA A 113 -9.19 7.35 7.22
C ALA A 113 -8.12 7.48 8.31
N TYR A 114 -7.19 6.54 8.38
CA TYR A 114 -6.07 6.59 9.31
C TYR A 114 -5.23 7.86 9.13
N GLY A 115 -4.90 8.20 7.90
CA GLY A 115 -4.14 9.41 7.60
C GLY A 115 -4.85 10.69 8.03
N MET A 116 -6.14 10.80 7.74
CA MET A 116 -6.91 12.00 8.07
C MET A 116 -7.26 12.07 9.56
N ASP A 117 -7.74 10.97 10.15
CA ASP A 117 -8.27 10.97 11.51
C ASP A 117 -7.19 10.79 12.58
N THR A 118 -6.16 9.98 12.32
CA THR A 118 -5.09 9.69 13.27
C THR A 118 -3.88 10.59 13.07
N LEU A 119 -3.46 10.80 11.82
CA LEU A 119 -2.27 11.61 11.52
C LEU A 119 -2.61 13.09 11.26
N GLY A 120 -3.87 13.44 11.16
CA GLY A 120 -4.30 14.84 10.96
C GLY A 120 -3.98 15.40 9.57
N LEU A 121 -3.87 14.55 8.55
CA LEU A 121 -3.58 14.98 7.18
C LEU A 121 -4.78 15.72 6.58
N ASP A 122 -4.49 16.73 5.76
CA ASP A 122 -5.51 17.50 5.04
C ASP A 122 -5.86 16.85 3.70
N ARG A 123 -4.90 16.13 3.11
CA ARG A 123 -5.04 15.60 1.75
C ARG A 123 -4.22 14.33 1.60
N ILE A 124 -4.79 13.37 0.89
CA ILE A 124 -4.12 12.13 0.52
C ILE A 124 -4.19 12.02 -0.99
N VAL A 125 -3.05 11.73 -1.60
CA VAL A 125 -2.93 11.57 -3.05
C VAL A 125 -2.54 10.15 -3.39
N LEU A 126 -2.78 9.75 -4.63
CA LEU A 126 -2.29 8.52 -5.20
C LEU A 126 -2.10 8.71 -6.70
N ARG A 127 -1.34 7.82 -7.31
CA ARG A 127 -1.20 7.78 -8.75
C ARG A 127 -1.33 6.34 -9.24
N THR A 128 -1.82 6.21 -10.46
CA THR A 128 -1.92 4.92 -11.14
C THR A 128 -1.68 5.13 -12.63
N ASN A 129 -1.43 4.06 -13.36
CA ASN A 129 -1.22 4.14 -14.80
C ASN A 129 -2.52 4.54 -15.51
N THR A 130 -2.42 5.32 -16.58
CA THR A 130 -3.57 5.79 -17.35
C THR A 130 -4.39 4.66 -17.96
N ASP A 131 -3.80 3.51 -18.23
CA ASP A 131 -4.47 2.33 -18.77
C ASP A 131 -5.07 1.41 -17.69
N ASN A 132 -4.87 1.73 -16.42
CA ASN A 132 -5.41 0.92 -15.32
C ASN A 132 -6.81 1.39 -14.92
N PHE A 133 -7.77 1.18 -15.82
CA PHE A 133 -9.16 1.61 -15.63
C PHE A 133 -9.81 1.00 -14.39
N ARG A 134 -9.45 -0.24 -14.07
CA ARG A 134 -9.98 -0.93 -12.89
C ARG A 134 -9.55 -0.23 -11.59
N ALA A 135 -8.28 0.13 -11.48
CA ALA A 135 -7.76 0.84 -10.31
C ALA A 135 -8.39 2.22 -10.18
N ILE A 136 -8.46 2.97 -11.28
CA ILE A 136 -9.09 4.30 -11.29
C ILE A 136 -10.53 4.22 -10.77
N HIS A 137 -11.30 3.26 -11.27
CA HIS A 137 -12.68 3.07 -10.85
C HIS A 137 -12.80 2.70 -9.37
N VAL A 138 -11.92 1.82 -8.87
CA VAL A 138 -11.87 1.45 -7.45
C VAL A 138 -11.58 2.67 -6.58
N TYR A 139 -10.60 3.50 -6.98
CA TYR A 139 -10.23 4.69 -6.21
C TYR A 139 -11.33 5.75 -6.20
N GLU A 140 -12.05 5.91 -7.30
CA GLU A 140 -13.24 6.77 -7.34
C GLU A 140 -14.28 6.31 -6.32
N LYS A 141 -14.48 5.01 -6.18
CA LYS A 141 -15.40 4.44 -5.17
C LYS A 141 -14.90 4.65 -3.74
N CYS A 142 -13.60 4.84 -3.55
CA CYS A 142 -13.02 5.17 -2.25
C CYS A 142 -13.13 6.67 -1.91
N GLY A 143 -13.70 7.48 -2.79
CA GLY A 143 -13.85 8.92 -2.60
C GLY A 143 -12.71 9.77 -3.15
N PHE A 144 -11.82 9.17 -3.93
CA PHE A 144 -10.77 9.90 -4.65
C PHE A 144 -11.30 10.47 -5.96
N ARG A 145 -10.75 11.60 -6.38
CA ARG A 145 -11.07 12.21 -7.66
C ARG A 145 -9.79 12.58 -8.39
N GLU A 146 -9.81 12.51 -9.72
CA GLU A 146 -8.68 12.93 -10.53
C GLU A 146 -8.47 14.44 -10.41
N PHE A 147 -7.22 14.85 -10.22
CA PHE A 147 -6.86 16.28 -10.21
C PHE A 147 -5.76 16.61 -11.22
N ARG A 148 -5.08 15.59 -11.76
CA ARG A 148 -4.04 15.77 -12.75
C ARG A 148 -3.88 14.49 -13.57
N ARG A 149 -3.50 14.63 -14.83
CA ARG A 149 -3.21 13.52 -15.72
C ARG A 149 -2.01 13.86 -16.59
N THR A 150 -1.13 12.87 -16.73
CA THR A 150 -0.05 12.91 -17.72
C THR A 150 -0.31 11.81 -18.75
N GLU A 151 0.59 11.64 -19.73
CA GLU A 151 0.49 10.55 -20.70
C GLU A 151 0.47 9.18 -20.02
N ASP A 152 1.28 9.00 -18.97
CA ASP A 152 1.49 7.71 -18.31
C ASP A 152 0.70 7.52 -17.02
N HIS A 153 0.32 8.59 -16.34
CA HIS A 153 -0.26 8.52 -15.00
C HIS A 153 -1.51 9.37 -14.82
N VAL A 154 -2.43 8.85 -14.00
CA VAL A 154 -3.57 9.59 -13.44
C VAL A 154 -3.26 9.84 -11.98
N TYR A 155 -3.38 11.09 -11.55
CA TYR A 155 -3.18 11.52 -10.16
C TYR A 155 -4.54 11.81 -9.54
N MET A 156 -4.80 11.19 -8.41
CA MET A 156 -6.08 11.30 -7.72
C MET A 156 -5.87 11.79 -6.29
N GLU A 157 -6.88 12.45 -5.74
CA GLU A 157 -6.83 13.00 -4.39
C GLU A 157 -8.11 12.74 -3.60
N LYS A 158 -7.95 12.65 -2.29
CA LYS A 158 -9.04 12.74 -1.33
C LYS A 158 -8.70 13.84 -0.34
N VAL A 159 -9.59 14.80 -0.18
CA VAL A 159 -9.43 15.99 0.67
C VAL A 159 -10.34 15.85 1.90
N ARG A 160 -9.85 16.35 3.03
CA ARG A 160 -10.61 16.36 4.28
C ARG A 160 -11.93 17.14 4.17
#